data_5ed470e432351d71db5e71e7fdd2b47a
#
_entry.id   5ed470e432351d71db5e71e7fdd2b47a
#
_cell.length_a   1.000
_cell.length_b   1.000
_cell.length_c   1.000
_cell.angle_alpha   90.00
_cell.angle_beta   90.00
_cell.angle_gamma   90.00
#
_symmetry.space_group_name_H-M   'P 1'
#
loop_
_entity.id
_entity.type
_entity.pdbx_description
1 polymer ?
#
loop_
_entity_poly.entity_id
_entity_poly.type
_entity_poly.pdbx_seq_one_letter_code
_entity_poly.pdbx_strand_id
1 'polypeptide(L)'
;MKYKRMALAACALLLLLSATNLSAVLTDEHPRYHQHLERPAYTPCAEHDGETLCTHLALVLIDTGGEAIPGVPILDADSNIENDRFTTTADGSTLLRASVSVVDHAEGNNHPADTPTLQSVIDIRVRGNSSRYFDKHSYLVKTLTDDGAASRDVAMLGMDAFDEWALHGPYLDKTLIRNYMWYNLAGEIMDYAPNVRFCEVLLNGVYQGLYVMTETVSSGADARLKLTEPSKDTVQTSYALRLDRGSGNEVKNIETFSQYALRNLQDMDIVYPGTKWLTPERAAWIAQDFSDFEKSLYSYDYDTEPYAWWEQADMSSFVDYFILNEFTCNYDAGWLSTYIYRDVRGKYKMCIWDFNSACDNYSHPVTEPQHFELQHNVWYYMLSKDEKFINAVIDRYRELRQGILSDEYLCTYMDDVTAWLGPAVDRNFSVWGYALDKNMLSPAERNPHTHTEAVAQMKRFCTERGAWMDENIDILRQYSHESKNKKFNH
;
A
#
# COMPACT_ATOMS: atom_id res chain seq x y z
N MET A 1 4.67 -16.00 60.23
CA MET A 1 4.04 -16.79 59.15
C MET A 1 3.03 -15.99 58.31
N LYS A 2 2.15 -15.16 58.84
CA LYS A 2 1.15 -14.37 58.09
C LYS A 2 1.78 -13.41 57.07
N TYR A 3 2.81 -12.65 57.42
CA TYR A 3 3.47 -11.70 56.52
C TYR A 3 4.20 -12.36 55.34
N LYS A 4 4.79 -13.55 55.52
CA LYS A 4 5.40 -14.30 54.41
C LYS A 4 4.37 -14.80 53.40
N ARG A 5 3.18 -15.21 53.87
CA ARG A 5 2.08 -15.62 52.97
C ARG A 5 1.46 -14.44 52.22
N MET A 6 1.36 -13.27 52.89
CA MET A 6 0.90 -12.04 52.19
C MET A 6 1.91 -11.54 51.14
N ALA A 7 3.21 -11.59 51.43
CA ALA A 7 4.25 -11.23 50.48
C ALA A 7 4.27 -12.18 49.26
N LEU A 8 4.12 -13.50 49.47
CA LEU A 8 4.01 -14.48 48.40
C LEU A 8 2.76 -14.28 47.54
N ALA A 9 1.62 -13.97 48.17
CA ALA A 9 0.38 -13.67 47.43
C ALA A 9 0.49 -12.37 46.64
N ALA A 10 1.13 -11.33 47.14
CA ALA A 10 1.39 -10.08 46.42
C ALA A 10 2.36 -10.28 45.23
N CYS A 11 3.43 -11.07 45.44
CA CYS A 11 4.34 -11.42 44.34
C CYS A 11 3.66 -12.28 43.26
N ALA A 12 2.81 -13.22 43.63
CA ALA A 12 2.04 -14.03 42.69
C ALA A 12 1.03 -13.17 41.89
N LEU A 13 0.39 -12.19 42.57
CA LEU A 13 -0.53 -11.24 41.93
C LEU A 13 0.21 -10.30 40.97
N LEU A 14 1.40 -9.81 41.32
CA LEU A 14 2.25 -8.99 40.44
C LEU A 14 2.76 -9.78 39.25
N LEU A 15 3.11 -11.05 39.42
CA LEU A 15 3.51 -11.94 38.32
C LEU A 15 2.33 -12.27 37.40
N LEU A 16 1.12 -12.46 37.95
CA LEU A 16 -0.10 -12.63 37.14
C LEU A 16 -0.45 -11.35 36.37
N LEU A 17 -0.37 -10.18 37.00
CA LEU A 17 -0.62 -8.89 36.33
C LEU A 17 0.46 -8.57 35.30
N SER A 18 1.71 -8.94 35.53
CA SER A 18 2.76 -8.79 34.52
C SER A 18 2.62 -9.79 33.37
N ALA A 19 2.16 -11.01 33.63
CA ALA A 19 1.89 -12.02 32.60
C ALA A 19 0.65 -11.65 31.75
N THR A 20 -0.40 -11.08 32.37
CA THR A 20 -1.57 -10.59 31.64
C THR A 20 -1.25 -9.33 30.83
N ASN A 21 -0.43 -8.42 31.36
CA ASN A 21 0.05 -7.28 30.54
C ASN A 21 1.02 -7.72 29.44
N LEU A 22 1.85 -8.73 29.68
CA LEU A 22 2.74 -9.28 28.64
C LEU A 22 1.95 -10.03 27.56
N SER A 23 0.88 -10.75 27.91
CA SER A 23 0.01 -11.39 26.93
C SER A 23 -0.82 -10.36 26.16
N ALA A 24 -1.24 -9.26 26.79
CA ALA A 24 -1.91 -8.15 26.09
C ALA A 24 -0.97 -7.39 25.12
N VAL A 25 0.33 -7.36 25.42
CA VAL A 25 1.37 -6.79 24.53
C VAL A 25 1.75 -7.76 23.40
N LEU A 26 1.50 -9.07 23.59
CA LEU A 26 1.81 -10.12 22.60
C LEU A 26 0.61 -10.54 21.75
N THR A 27 -0.60 -10.11 22.08
CA THR A 27 -1.76 -10.26 21.20
C THR A 27 -1.83 -9.01 20.32
N ASP A 28 -1.60 -9.17 19.04
CA ASP A 28 -1.95 -8.16 18.06
C ASP A 28 -3.44 -7.83 18.25
N GLU A 29 -3.73 -6.63 18.78
CA GLU A 29 -5.11 -6.21 19.07
C GLU A 29 -5.95 -6.11 17.78
N HIS A 30 -5.29 -6.14 16.61
CA HIS A 30 -5.90 -6.09 15.29
C HIS A 30 -5.21 -7.05 14.32
N PRO A 31 -5.47 -8.39 14.41
CA PRO A 31 -4.92 -9.35 13.48
C PRO A 31 -5.28 -8.97 12.04
N ARG A 32 -4.36 -9.19 11.11
CA ARG A 32 -4.60 -8.88 9.69
C ARG A 32 -5.80 -9.68 9.16
N TYR A 33 -6.79 -8.98 8.65
CA TYR A 33 -7.97 -9.59 8.07
C TYR A 33 -7.74 -9.98 6.61
N HIS A 34 -7.79 -11.27 6.33
CA HIS A 34 -7.73 -11.82 4.97
C HIS A 34 -9.14 -12.19 4.51
N GLN A 35 -9.72 -11.39 3.64
CA GLN A 35 -11.11 -11.54 3.21
C GLN A 35 -11.44 -12.95 2.70
N HIS A 36 -10.54 -13.58 1.93
CA HIS A 36 -10.73 -14.92 1.37
C HIS A 36 -10.67 -16.05 2.41
N LEU A 37 -10.09 -15.80 3.59
CA LEU A 37 -10.08 -16.75 4.71
C LEU A 37 -11.26 -16.55 5.66
N GLU A 38 -11.77 -15.32 5.74
CA GLU A 38 -12.78 -14.90 6.72
C GLU A 38 -14.20 -14.85 6.15
N ARG A 39 -14.35 -14.76 4.82
CA ARG A 39 -15.65 -14.69 4.15
C ARG A 39 -15.97 -16.00 3.43
N PRO A 40 -17.24 -16.41 3.40
CA PRO A 40 -17.64 -17.60 2.67
C PRO A 40 -17.34 -17.43 1.17
N ALA A 41 -17.04 -18.54 0.50
CA ALA A 41 -16.94 -18.58 -0.96
C ALA A 41 -18.33 -18.45 -1.59
N TYR A 42 -18.34 -18.10 -2.88
CA TYR A 42 -19.59 -18.02 -3.64
C TYR A 42 -20.37 -19.33 -3.61
N THR A 43 -21.65 -19.24 -3.32
CA THR A 43 -22.62 -20.33 -3.50
C THR A 43 -23.78 -19.82 -4.34
N PRO A 44 -24.25 -20.61 -5.35
CA PRO A 44 -25.37 -20.17 -6.17
C PRO A 44 -26.62 -19.84 -5.33
N CYS A 45 -27.22 -18.69 -5.60
CA CYS A 45 -28.46 -18.26 -4.96
C CYS A 45 -29.64 -18.98 -5.58
N ALA A 46 -30.51 -19.57 -4.77
CA ALA A 46 -31.67 -20.31 -5.26
C ALA A 46 -32.75 -19.42 -5.93
N GLU A 47 -32.77 -18.14 -5.59
CA GLU A 47 -33.70 -17.14 -6.12
C GLU A 47 -33.14 -16.38 -7.34
N HIS A 48 -31.92 -16.70 -7.76
CA HIS A 48 -31.22 -16.01 -8.84
C HIS A 48 -31.78 -16.49 -10.20
N ASP A 49 -32.29 -15.52 -10.97
CA ASP A 49 -32.85 -15.76 -12.32
C ASP A 49 -31.78 -15.88 -13.43
N GLY A 50 -30.48 -15.72 -13.06
CA GLY A 50 -29.36 -15.72 -14.00
C GLY A 50 -29.13 -14.39 -14.72
N GLU A 51 -30.04 -13.42 -14.61
CA GLU A 51 -29.94 -12.10 -15.25
C GLU A 51 -29.41 -11.03 -14.29
N THR A 52 -29.72 -11.14 -12.99
CA THR A 52 -29.29 -10.17 -11.97
C THR A 52 -27.91 -10.55 -11.42
N LEU A 53 -27.02 -9.55 -11.23
CA LEU A 53 -25.72 -9.77 -10.59
C LEU A 53 -25.91 -10.35 -9.17
N CYS A 54 -25.28 -11.50 -8.94
CA CYS A 54 -25.24 -12.19 -7.66
C CYS A 54 -23.79 -12.52 -7.31
N THR A 55 -23.32 -12.05 -6.17
CA THR A 55 -21.91 -12.22 -5.76
C THR A 55 -21.76 -12.33 -4.25
N HIS A 56 -20.77 -13.09 -3.80
CA HIS A 56 -20.37 -13.14 -2.39
C HIS A 56 -19.48 -11.95 -2.00
N LEU A 57 -18.99 -11.18 -2.99
CA LEU A 57 -18.20 -9.97 -2.76
C LEU A 57 -19.12 -8.79 -2.45
N ALA A 58 -18.56 -7.80 -1.76
CA ALA A 58 -19.23 -6.51 -1.60
C ALA A 58 -19.47 -5.84 -2.96
N LEU A 59 -20.63 -5.19 -3.10
CA LEU A 59 -20.97 -4.36 -4.25
C LEU A 59 -20.76 -2.88 -3.89
N VAL A 60 -20.04 -2.15 -4.73
CA VAL A 60 -19.87 -0.70 -4.64
C VAL A 60 -20.60 -0.06 -5.80
N LEU A 61 -21.71 0.58 -5.50
CA LEU A 61 -22.63 1.20 -6.45
C LEU A 61 -22.37 2.71 -6.47
N ILE A 62 -21.80 3.23 -7.56
CA ILE A 62 -21.49 4.65 -7.73
C ILE A 62 -22.49 5.26 -8.69
N ASP A 63 -23.15 6.34 -8.25
CA ASP A 63 -24.06 7.11 -9.09
C ASP A 63 -23.54 8.54 -9.24
N THR A 64 -23.20 8.91 -10.48
CA THR A 64 -22.71 10.23 -10.89
C THR A 64 -23.79 11.11 -11.50
N GLY A 65 -25.04 10.64 -11.52
CA GLY A 65 -26.11 11.30 -12.27
C GLY A 65 -25.88 11.32 -13.79
N GLY A 66 -25.01 10.42 -14.28
CA GLY A 66 -24.63 10.34 -15.70
C GLY A 66 -23.48 11.28 -16.10
N GLU A 67 -22.89 12.03 -15.17
CA GLU A 67 -21.73 12.87 -15.45
C GLU A 67 -20.46 12.05 -15.56
N ALA A 68 -19.52 12.49 -16.42
CA ALA A 68 -18.23 11.85 -16.60
C ALA A 68 -17.30 12.14 -15.43
N ILE A 69 -16.65 11.10 -14.90
CA ILE A 69 -15.67 11.25 -13.81
C ILE A 69 -14.41 11.94 -14.35
N PRO A 70 -13.96 13.07 -13.75
CA PRO A 70 -12.80 13.83 -14.20
C PRO A 70 -11.48 13.11 -13.89
N GLY A 71 -10.38 13.54 -14.52
CA GLY A 71 -9.03 13.03 -14.31
C GLY A 71 -8.55 12.07 -15.39
N VAL A 72 -9.29 11.90 -16.47
CA VAL A 72 -8.86 11.16 -17.66
C VAL A 72 -7.87 12.03 -18.47
N PRO A 73 -6.73 11.48 -18.95
CA PRO A 73 -5.79 12.24 -19.78
C PRO A 73 -6.43 12.77 -21.05
N ILE A 74 -6.12 14.02 -21.40
CA ILE A 74 -6.49 14.61 -22.68
C ILE A 74 -5.35 14.31 -23.67
N LEU A 75 -5.68 13.61 -24.75
CA LEU A 75 -4.72 13.24 -25.79
C LEU A 75 -4.82 14.21 -26.98
N ASP A 76 -3.68 14.53 -27.59
CA ASP A 76 -3.63 15.24 -28.86
C ASP A 76 -3.99 14.31 -30.04
N ALA A 77 -3.98 14.86 -31.25
CA ALA A 77 -4.30 14.11 -32.49
C ALA A 77 -3.35 12.92 -32.75
N ASP A 78 -2.14 12.94 -32.18
CA ASP A 78 -1.12 11.91 -32.32
C ASP A 78 -1.12 10.93 -31.13
N SER A 79 -2.13 11.00 -30.28
CA SER A 79 -2.29 10.20 -29.06
C SER A 79 -1.22 10.44 -27.97
N ASN A 80 -0.54 11.60 -28.00
CA ASN A 80 0.31 12.05 -26.91
C ASN A 80 -0.51 12.85 -25.90
N ILE A 81 0.01 12.95 -24.66
CA ILE A 81 -0.63 13.75 -23.62
C ILE A 81 -0.51 15.22 -23.98
N GLU A 82 -1.63 15.91 -24.06
CA GLU A 82 -1.65 17.36 -24.29
C GLU A 82 -1.24 18.11 -23.01
N ASN A 83 0.06 18.43 -22.88
CA ASN A 83 0.63 19.28 -21.82
C ASN A 83 0.21 18.86 -20.39
N ASP A 84 0.23 17.56 -20.07
CA ASP A 84 -0.18 17.01 -18.77
C ASP A 84 -1.61 17.42 -18.35
N ARG A 85 -2.50 17.64 -19.32
CA ARG A 85 -3.88 18.02 -19.06
C ARG A 85 -4.78 16.83 -18.83
N PHE A 86 -5.70 17.00 -17.89
CA PHE A 86 -6.71 16.01 -17.55
C PHE A 86 -8.11 16.63 -17.65
N THR A 87 -9.10 15.77 -17.90
CA THR A 87 -10.51 16.20 -17.93
C THR A 87 -10.92 16.75 -16.57
N THR A 88 -11.80 17.75 -16.61
CA THR A 88 -12.47 18.36 -15.45
C THR A 88 -13.98 18.24 -15.62
N THR A 89 -14.72 18.51 -14.56
CA THR A 89 -16.17 18.72 -14.62
C THR A 89 -16.52 19.96 -15.45
N ALA A 90 -17.79 20.17 -15.76
CA ALA A 90 -18.25 21.31 -16.55
C ALA A 90 -17.93 22.69 -15.90
N ASP A 91 -17.85 22.75 -14.58
CA ASP A 91 -17.45 23.93 -13.81
C ASP A 91 -15.93 24.04 -13.57
N GLY A 92 -15.13 23.13 -14.14
CA GLY A 92 -13.67 23.12 -14.07
C GLY A 92 -13.11 22.44 -12.81
N SER A 93 -13.94 21.77 -12.02
CA SER A 93 -13.48 21.00 -10.86
C SER A 93 -12.71 19.74 -11.27
N THR A 94 -11.72 19.37 -10.46
CA THR A 94 -10.98 18.10 -10.60
C THR A 94 -11.63 16.94 -9.85
N LEU A 95 -12.71 17.20 -9.12
CA LEU A 95 -13.49 16.23 -8.38
C LEU A 95 -14.95 16.35 -8.81
N LEU A 96 -15.62 15.22 -8.98
CA LEU A 96 -17.05 15.15 -9.27
C LEU A 96 -17.80 14.78 -8.01
N ARG A 97 -18.85 15.55 -7.67
CA ARG A 97 -19.79 15.20 -6.63
C ARG A 97 -20.70 14.06 -7.11
N ALA A 98 -20.73 12.97 -6.34
CA ALA A 98 -21.49 11.77 -6.64
C ALA A 98 -22.05 11.13 -5.36
N SER A 99 -22.71 9.99 -5.49
CA SER A 99 -23.09 9.16 -4.35
C SER A 99 -22.52 7.76 -4.47
N VAL A 100 -22.31 7.12 -3.33
CA VAL A 100 -21.93 5.71 -3.24
C VAL A 100 -22.90 4.97 -2.31
N SER A 101 -23.33 3.78 -2.74
CA SER A 101 -24.00 2.82 -1.90
C SER A 101 -23.16 1.53 -1.88
N VAL A 102 -22.95 0.97 -0.71
CA VAL A 102 -22.26 -0.30 -0.53
C VAL A 102 -23.25 -1.35 -0.05
N VAL A 103 -23.29 -2.48 -0.74
CA VAL A 103 -24.01 -3.68 -0.29
C VAL A 103 -22.95 -4.68 0.12
N ASP A 104 -22.85 -4.94 1.42
CA ASP A 104 -21.82 -5.83 1.99
C ASP A 104 -22.42 -6.62 3.17
N HIS A 105 -23.18 -7.65 2.84
CA HIS A 105 -23.72 -8.58 3.83
C HIS A 105 -22.69 -9.67 4.12
N ALA A 106 -22.38 -9.90 5.39
CA ALA A 106 -21.32 -10.82 5.82
C ALA A 106 -21.64 -12.27 5.47
N GLU A 107 -22.93 -12.61 5.48
CA GLU A 107 -23.43 -13.96 5.21
C GLU A 107 -24.27 -13.94 3.93
N GLY A 108 -23.97 -14.87 3.01
CA GLY A 108 -24.70 -15.01 1.75
C GLY A 108 -24.16 -14.14 0.61
N ASN A 109 -24.96 -14.02 -0.42
CA ASN A 109 -24.63 -13.23 -1.59
C ASN A 109 -25.24 -11.82 -1.52
N ASN A 110 -24.63 -10.90 -2.25
CA ASN A 110 -25.05 -9.52 -2.42
C ASN A 110 -25.65 -9.32 -3.82
N HIS A 111 -26.71 -8.53 -3.90
CA HIS A 111 -27.37 -8.13 -5.14
C HIS A 111 -27.49 -6.61 -5.21
N PRO A 112 -27.50 -6.01 -6.40
CA PRO A 112 -27.59 -4.53 -6.53
C PRO A 112 -28.86 -3.92 -5.93
N ALA A 113 -29.94 -4.71 -5.80
CA ALA A 113 -31.21 -4.27 -5.23
C ALA A 113 -31.32 -4.47 -3.72
N ASP A 114 -30.34 -5.09 -3.08
CA ASP A 114 -30.34 -5.29 -1.64
C ASP A 114 -30.20 -3.96 -0.89
N THR A 115 -30.63 -3.94 0.37
CA THR A 115 -30.49 -2.76 1.22
C THR A 115 -29.01 -2.45 1.45
N PRO A 116 -28.54 -1.24 1.09
CA PRO A 116 -27.14 -0.87 1.32
C PRO A 116 -26.76 -0.89 2.81
N THR A 117 -25.58 -1.41 3.10
CA THR A 117 -24.99 -1.39 4.45
C THR A 117 -24.31 -0.06 4.76
N LEU A 118 -23.92 0.70 3.71
CA LEU A 118 -23.34 2.03 3.80
C LEU A 118 -23.84 2.87 2.64
N GLN A 119 -24.14 4.15 2.93
CA GLN A 119 -24.39 5.19 1.91
C GLN A 119 -23.62 6.45 2.28
N SER A 120 -23.08 7.14 1.27
CA SER A 120 -22.39 8.40 1.44
C SER A 120 -22.49 9.28 0.20
N VAL A 121 -22.51 10.58 0.40
CA VAL A 121 -22.08 11.54 -0.61
C VAL A 121 -20.57 11.39 -0.77
N ILE A 122 -20.06 11.49 -1.98
CA ILE A 122 -18.64 11.37 -2.28
C ILE A 122 -18.16 12.44 -3.24
N ASP A 123 -16.89 12.77 -3.16
CA ASP A 123 -16.15 13.38 -4.26
C ASP A 123 -15.27 12.30 -4.93
N ILE A 124 -15.34 12.18 -6.24
CA ILE A 124 -14.67 11.14 -7.01
C ILE A 124 -13.87 11.71 -8.17
N ARG A 125 -12.74 11.09 -8.48
CA ARG A 125 -11.96 11.34 -9.70
C ARG A 125 -11.20 10.09 -10.13
N VAL A 126 -10.81 10.04 -11.40
CA VAL A 126 -9.82 9.07 -11.88
C VAL A 126 -8.47 9.36 -11.21
N ARG A 127 -7.82 8.30 -10.69
CA ARG A 127 -6.52 8.40 -10.02
C ARG A 127 -5.46 7.56 -10.69
N GLY A 128 -4.22 7.78 -10.27
CA GLY A 128 -3.02 7.13 -10.78
C GLY A 128 -2.20 8.09 -11.62
N ASN A 129 -1.12 7.58 -12.17
CA ASN A 129 -0.32 8.28 -13.17
C ASN A 129 -0.44 7.53 -14.50
N SER A 130 0.38 6.51 -14.75
CA SER A 130 0.26 5.66 -15.94
C SER A 130 -1.07 4.89 -16.01
N SER A 131 -1.64 4.48 -14.88
CA SER A 131 -2.91 3.76 -14.83
C SER A 131 -4.13 4.57 -15.30
N ARG A 132 -4.04 5.90 -15.44
CA ARG A 132 -5.10 6.73 -16.03
C ARG A 132 -5.32 6.49 -17.52
N TYR A 133 -4.31 5.90 -18.20
CA TYR A 133 -4.38 5.55 -19.61
C TYR A 133 -5.04 4.20 -19.87
N PHE A 134 -5.33 3.44 -18.82
CA PHE A 134 -5.99 2.15 -18.95
C PHE A 134 -7.51 2.34 -19.06
N ASP A 135 -8.15 1.53 -19.85
CA ASP A 135 -9.60 1.59 -20.05
C ASP A 135 -10.35 1.32 -18.75
N LYS A 136 -9.83 0.43 -17.91
CA LYS A 136 -10.34 0.19 -16.55
C LYS A 136 -9.70 1.17 -15.57
N HIS A 137 -10.38 2.27 -15.31
CA HIS A 137 -9.86 3.31 -14.45
C HIS A 137 -9.83 2.89 -12.97
N SER A 138 -8.84 3.41 -12.25
CA SER A 138 -8.83 3.45 -10.79
C SER A 138 -9.37 4.80 -10.31
N TYR A 139 -10.05 4.81 -9.15
CA TYR A 139 -10.68 6.02 -8.63
C TYR A 139 -10.15 6.40 -7.25
N LEU A 140 -10.07 7.71 -7.00
CA LEU A 140 -10.02 8.27 -5.66
C LEU A 140 -11.44 8.58 -5.25
N VAL A 141 -11.84 8.13 -4.07
CA VAL A 141 -13.18 8.34 -3.49
C VAL A 141 -12.97 9.01 -2.13
N LYS A 142 -13.57 10.20 -1.95
CA LYS A 142 -13.63 10.91 -0.67
C LYS A 142 -15.04 10.89 -0.15
N THR A 143 -15.22 10.36 1.05
CA THR A 143 -16.55 10.30 1.68
C THR A 143 -16.85 11.60 2.43
N LEU A 144 -18.10 12.05 2.33
CA LEU A 144 -18.55 13.35 2.81
C LEU A 144 -19.77 13.20 3.71
N THR A 145 -20.03 14.24 4.50
CA THR A 145 -21.30 14.42 5.21
C THR A 145 -22.46 14.48 4.22
N ASP A 146 -23.68 14.21 4.68
CA ASP A 146 -24.87 14.12 3.82
C ASP A 146 -25.17 15.43 3.06
N ASP A 147 -24.77 16.58 3.62
CA ASP A 147 -24.83 17.89 2.95
C ASP A 147 -23.64 18.15 2.02
N GLY A 148 -22.65 17.24 1.97
CA GLY A 148 -21.44 17.35 1.17
C GLY A 148 -20.48 18.46 1.61
N ALA A 149 -20.64 19.02 2.81
CA ALA A 149 -19.87 20.19 3.26
C ALA A 149 -18.53 19.83 3.91
N ALA A 150 -18.39 18.63 4.46
CA ALA A 150 -17.19 18.19 5.17
C ALA A 150 -16.87 16.71 4.86
N SER A 151 -15.61 16.31 5.09
CA SER A 151 -15.22 14.91 5.11
C SER A 151 -15.97 14.13 6.19
N ARG A 152 -16.24 12.86 5.92
CA ARG A 152 -16.84 11.91 6.85
C ARG A 152 -16.07 10.61 6.85
N ASP A 153 -15.52 10.23 8.00
CA ASP A 153 -14.91 8.93 8.18
C ASP A 153 -15.97 7.84 8.13
N VAL A 154 -15.76 6.82 7.30
CA VAL A 154 -16.64 5.66 7.16
C VAL A 154 -15.82 4.37 7.16
N ALA A 155 -16.36 3.31 7.74
CA ALA A 155 -15.76 1.97 7.72
C ALA A 155 -16.07 1.28 6.38
N MET A 156 -15.38 1.66 5.33
CA MET A 156 -15.57 1.13 3.98
C MET A 156 -15.24 -0.37 3.94
N LEU A 157 -16.20 -1.21 3.55
CA LEU A 157 -16.04 -2.69 3.50
C LEU A 157 -15.51 -3.29 4.82
N GLY A 158 -15.90 -2.72 5.96
CA GLY A 158 -15.46 -3.17 7.27
C GLY A 158 -14.00 -2.87 7.62
N MET A 159 -13.31 -2.01 6.85
CA MET A 159 -11.99 -1.50 7.20
C MET A 159 -12.09 -0.35 8.22
N ASP A 160 -10.95 0.00 8.84
CA ASP A 160 -10.88 1.12 9.79
C ASP A 160 -11.46 2.40 9.16
N ALA A 161 -12.19 3.20 9.95
CA ALA A 161 -12.92 4.33 9.40
C ALA A 161 -11.98 5.44 8.91
N PHE A 162 -12.18 5.86 7.68
CA PHE A 162 -11.41 6.90 7.02
C PHE A 162 -12.24 7.62 5.95
N ASP A 163 -11.79 8.79 5.49
CA ASP A 163 -12.52 9.60 4.53
C ASP A 163 -11.97 9.54 3.10
N GLU A 164 -10.80 8.94 2.88
CA GLU A 164 -10.17 8.89 1.55
C GLU A 164 -9.76 7.47 1.13
N TRP A 165 -10.36 6.98 0.05
CA TRP A 165 -10.24 5.62 -0.42
C TRP A 165 -9.69 5.55 -1.85
N ALA A 166 -8.83 4.57 -2.09
CA ALA A 166 -8.40 4.21 -3.42
C ALA A 166 -9.16 2.96 -3.89
N LEU A 167 -9.94 3.11 -4.94
CA LEU A 167 -10.62 2.01 -5.62
C LEU A 167 -9.78 1.63 -6.83
N HIS A 168 -8.93 0.62 -6.67
CA HIS A 168 -7.97 0.18 -7.68
C HIS A 168 -8.62 -0.79 -8.67
N GLY A 169 -8.63 -0.42 -9.96
CA GLY A 169 -9.07 -1.25 -11.08
C GLY A 169 -7.89 -1.99 -11.70
N PRO A 170 -7.68 -3.28 -11.41
CA PRO A 170 -6.56 -4.03 -11.96
C PRO A 170 -6.79 -4.30 -13.46
N TYR A 171 -6.06 -3.57 -14.32
CA TYR A 171 -6.10 -3.72 -15.77
C TYR A 171 -4.81 -4.33 -16.32
N LEU A 172 -3.65 -3.80 -15.93
CA LEU A 172 -2.35 -4.39 -16.26
C LEU A 172 -2.15 -5.72 -15.52
N ASP A 173 -2.53 -5.76 -14.26
CA ASP A 173 -2.46 -6.99 -13.45
C ASP A 173 -3.56 -7.98 -13.85
N LYS A 174 -3.21 -8.94 -14.73
CA LYS A 174 -4.11 -9.99 -15.19
C LYS A 174 -4.37 -11.08 -14.14
N THR A 175 -3.58 -11.11 -13.05
CA THR A 175 -3.88 -11.99 -11.91
C THR A 175 -5.03 -11.47 -11.06
N LEU A 176 -5.30 -10.14 -11.10
CA LEU A 176 -6.26 -9.40 -10.29
C LEU A 176 -5.90 -9.33 -8.79
N ILE A 177 -4.84 -10.04 -8.34
CA ILE A 177 -4.59 -10.29 -6.92
C ILE A 177 -3.32 -9.62 -6.36
N ARG A 178 -2.44 -9.02 -7.18
CA ARG A 178 -1.13 -8.52 -6.71
C ARG A 178 -1.24 -7.56 -5.54
N ASN A 179 -2.00 -6.47 -5.67
CA ASN A 179 -2.17 -5.51 -4.57
C ASN A 179 -2.83 -6.14 -3.35
N TYR A 180 -3.87 -6.97 -3.55
CA TYR A 180 -4.54 -7.65 -2.45
C TYR A 180 -3.59 -8.56 -1.66
N MET A 181 -2.84 -9.40 -2.36
CA MET A 181 -1.91 -10.34 -1.75
C MET A 181 -0.79 -9.62 -1.01
N TRP A 182 -0.02 -8.77 -1.72
CA TRP A 182 1.16 -8.17 -1.13
C TRP A 182 0.86 -7.17 -0.01
N TYR A 183 -0.29 -6.47 -0.06
CA TYR A 183 -0.70 -5.60 1.05
C TYR A 183 -1.08 -6.43 2.28
N ASN A 184 -1.76 -7.56 2.09
CA ASN A 184 -2.09 -8.44 3.19
C ASN A 184 -0.85 -9.08 3.81
N LEU A 185 0.08 -9.59 2.98
CA LEU A 185 1.34 -10.15 3.49
C LEU A 185 2.21 -9.10 4.19
N ALA A 186 2.25 -7.87 3.66
CA ALA A 186 2.90 -6.76 4.36
C ALA A 186 2.26 -6.46 5.72
N GLY A 187 0.93 -6.54 5.81
CA GLY A 187 0.19 -6.31 7.05
C GLY A 187 0.41 -7.36 8.12
N GLU A 188 0.96 -8.53 7.78
CA GLU A 188 1.37 -9.57 8.73
C GLU A 188 2.75 -9.30 9.37
N ILE A 189 3.59 -8.50 8.73
CA ILE A 189 4.99 -8.34 9.15
C ILE A 189 5.37 -6.90 9.48
N MET A 190 4.66 -5.90 8.95
CA MET A 190 4.92 -4.48 9.18
C MET A 190 3.92 -3.89 10.18
N ASP A 191 4.34 -2.92 10.96
CA ASP A 191 3.48 -2.20 11.90
C ASP A 191 2.26 -1.54 11.21
N TYR A 192 2.47 -1.07 9.99
CA TYR A 192 1.42 -0.49 9.15
C TYR A 192 1.57 -0.91 7.69
N ALA A 193 0.51 -1.45 7.16
CA ALA A 193 0.25 -1.57 5.74
C ALA A 193 -1.25 -1.30 5.51
N PRO A 194 -1.65 -0.62 4.41
CA PRO A 194 -3.04 -0.34 4.14
C PRO A 194 -3.88 -1.61 4.10
N ASN A 195 -5.10 -1.54 4.65
CA ASN A 195 -6.07 -2.61 4.50
C ASN A 195 -6.53 -2.72 3.05
N VAL A 196 -6.92 -3.91 2.64
CA VAL A 196 -7.43 -4.16 1.28
C VAL A 196 -8.64 -5.08 1.29
N ARG A 197 -9.61 -4.79 0.43
CA ARG A 197 -10.79 -5.64 0.21
C ARG A 197 -11.11 -5.72 -1.27
N PHE A 198 -11.45 -6.91 -1.74
CA PHE A 198 -12.10 -7.05 -3.04
C PHE A 198 -13.54 -6.56 -2.99
N CYS A 199 -13.98 -5.96 -4.08
CA CYS A 199 -15.37 -5.60 -4.32
C CYS A 199 -15.66 -5.64 -5.82
N GLU A 200 -16.92 -5.74 -6.18
CA GLU A 200 -17.37 -5.54 -7.56
C GLU A 200 -18.06 -4.18 -7.69
N VAL A 201 -17.81 -3.49 -8.79
CA VAL A 201 -18.23 -2.08 -8.96
C VAL A 201 -19.29 -1.96 -10.04
N LEU A 202 -20.34 -1.21 -9.74
CA LEU A 202 -21.30 -0.70 -10.72
C LEU A 202 -21.21 0.83 -10.76
N LEU A 203 -21.08 1.38 -11.97
CA LEU A 203 -21.12 2.83 -12.21
C LEU A 203 -22.37 3.16 -13.01
N ASN A 204 -23.26 3.97 -12.45
CA ASN A 204 -24.56 4.30 -13.04
C ASN A 204 -25.34 3.04 -13.48
N GLY A 205 -25.31 1.99 -12.66
CA GLY A 205 -25.95 0.71 -12.93
C GLY A 205 -25.20 -0.20 -13.92
N VAL A 206 -24.08 0.24 -14.50
CA VAL A 206 -23.27 -0.57 -15.45
C VAL A 206 -22.13 -1.24 -14.71
N TYR A 207 -22.04 -2.56 -14.84
CA TYR A 207 -21.00 -3.36 -14.21
C TYR A 207 -19.60 -3.01 -14.73
N GLN A 208 -18.67 -2.71 -13.81
CA GLN A 208 -17.30 -2.31 -14.11
C GLN A 208 -16.24 -3.39 -13.78
N GLY A 209 -16.65 -4.52 -13.22
CA GLY A 209 -15.73 -5.61 -12.89
C GLY A 209 -15.26 -5.63 -11.45
N LEU A 210 -14.23 -6.44 -11.21
CA LEU A 210 -13.59 -6.65 -9.92
C LEU A 210 -12.58 -5.54 -9.61
N TYR A 211 -12.65 -4.98 -8.41
CA TYR A 211 -11.77 -3.93 -7.91
C TYR A 211 -11.17 -4.30 -6.55
N VAL A 212 -10.11 -3.59 -6.17
CA VAL A 212 -9.51 -3.65 -4.83
C VAL A 212 -9.68 -2.28 -4.17
N MET A 213 -10.41 -2.23 -3.07
CA MET A 213 -10.57 -1.05 -2.22
C MET A 213 -9.47 -1.04 -1.15
N THR A 214 -8.87 0.13 -0.91
CA THR A 214 -7.87 0.34 0.14
C THR A 214 -7.95 1.79 0.65
N GLU A 215 -7.61 2.02 1.92
CA GLU A 215 -7.39 3.39 2.39
C GLU A 215 -6.16 4.01 1.70
N THR A 216 -6.13 5.33 1.57
CA THR A 216 -4.89 6.03 1.19
C THR A 216 -3.95 6.16 2.40
N VAL A 217 -2.64 6.26 2.14
CA VAL A 217 -1.65 6.40 3.22
C VAL A 217 -1.76 7.79 3.83
N SER A 218 -2.53 7.90 4.91
CA SER A 218 -2.67 9.11 5.72
C SER A 218 -3.15 8.75 7.12
N SER A 219 -3.27 9.72 8.01
CA SER A 219 -3.66 9.50 9.41
C SER A 219 -4.99 10.17 9.73
N GLY A 220 -5.76 9.54 10.60
CA GLY A 220 -7.03 10.02 11.13
C GLY A 220 -7.31 9.42 12.50
N ALA A 221 -8.33 9.92 13.19
CA ALA A 221 -8.68 9.50 14.56
C ALA A 221 -9.05 8.01 14.61
N ASP A 222 -9.82 7.56 13.64
CA ASP A 222 -10.30 6.19 13.53
C ASP A 222 -9.62 5.39 12.40
N ALA A 223 -8.66 6.03 11.69
CA ALA A 223 -7.87 5.39 10.64
C ALA A 223 -6.94 4.32 11.20
N ARG A 224 -6.53 3.37 10.35
CA ARG A 224 -5.55 2.34 10.72
C ARG A 224 -4.20 2.95 11.07
N LEU A 225 -3.71 3.93 10.31
CA LEU A 225 -2.52 4.70 10.68
C LEU A 225 -2.91 5.82 11.65
N LYS A 226 -2.48 5.71 12.89
CA LYS A 226 -2.72 6.70 13.94
C LYS A 226 -1.44 7.45 14.25
N LEU A 227 -1.39 8.71 13.87
CA LEU A 227 -0.31 9.64 14.22
C LEU A 227 -0.87 10.73 15.13
N THR A 228 -0.04 11.25 16.02
CA THR A 228 -0.41 12.37 16.89
C THR A 228 -0.89 13.56 16.05
N GLU A 229 -2.08 14.06 16.36
CA GLU A 229 -2.65 15.20 15.63
C GLU A 229 -1.79 16.48 15.79
N PRO A 230 -1.73 17.33 14.74
CA PRO A 230 -1.03 18.58 14.81
C PRO A 230 -1.60 19.52 15.87
N SER A 231 -0.73 20.16 16.65
CA SER A 231 -1.10 21.24 17.59
C SER A 231 -1.02 22.60 16.92
N LYS A 232 -1.81 23.57 17.41
CA LYS A 232 -1.70 24.98 17.01
C LYS A 232 -0.53 25.70 17.69
N ASP A 233 -0.03 25.13 18.79
CA ASP A 233 0.96 25.77 19.65
C ASP A 233 2.42 25.49 19.22
N THR A 234 2.62 24.57 18.27
CA THR A 234 3.94 24.18 17.79
C THR A 234 3.92 23.84 16.30
N VAL A 235 5.06 24.09 15.64
CA VAL A 235 5.30 23.67 14.27
C VAL A 235 5.68 22.18 14.19
N GLN A 236 6.20 21.63 15.31
CA GLN A 236 6.52 20.21 15.39
C GLN A 236 5.25 19.38 15.27
N THR A 237 5.30 18.36 14.44
CA THR A 237 4.13 17.55 14.12
C THR A 237 4.54 16.15 13.67
N SER A 238 3.62 15.22 13.80
CA SER A 238 3.70 13.95 13.08
C SER A 238 3.46 14.19 11.60
N TYR A 239 4.05 13.36 10.75
CA TYR A 239 3.88 13.51 9.31
C TYR A 239 4.07 12.20 8.54
N ALA A 240 3.49 12.17 7.35
CA ALA A 240 3.74 11.16 6.34
C ALA A 240 4.13 11.86 5.03
N LEU A 241 5.15 11.32 4.37
CA LEU A 241 5.70 11.81 3.11
C LEU A 241 5.50 10.77 2.02
N ARG A 242 5.42 11.24 0.78
CA ARG A 242 5.40 10.41 -0.41
C ARG A 242 6.45 10.90 -1.40
N LEU A 243 7.36 10.01 -1.79
CA LEU A 243 8.26 10.20 -2.91
C LEU A 243 7.54 9.71 -4.18
N ASP A 244 7.26 10.63 -5.11
CA ASP A 244 6.52 10.36 -6.34
C ASP A 244 6.72 11.51 -7.34
N ARG A 245 5.97 11.52 -8.45
CA ARG A 245 6.01 12.56 -9.51
C ARG A 245 5.42 13.92 -9.10
N GLY A 246 5.20 14.13 -7.81
CA GLY A 246 4.62 15.36 -7.28
C GLY A 246 3.10 15.45 -7.43
N SER A 247 2.48 16.19 -6.52
CA SER A 247 1.04 16.45 -6.53
C SER A 247 0.66 17.72 -7.30
N GLY A 248 1.66 18.50 -7.75
CA GLY A 248 1.45 19.83 -8.30
C GLY A 248 0.99 20.88 -7.27
N ASN A 249 1.01 20.54 -5.98
CA ASN A 249 0.65 21.45 -4.89
C ASN A 249 1.90 21.97 -4.20
N GLU A 250 2.27 23.22 -4.48
CA GLU A 250 3.47 23.86 -3.96
C GLU A 250 3.56 23.87 -2.44
N VAL A 251 2.44 23.92 -1.72
CA VAL A 251 2.42 23.90 -0.25
C VAL A 251 2.81 22.54 0.32
N LYS A 252 2.49 21.47 -0.42
CA LYS A 252 2.80 20.09 -0.01
C LYS A 252 4.17 19.61 -0.45
N ASN A 253 4.71 20.20 -1.53
CA ASN A 253 6.01 19.80 -2.05
C ASN A 253 7.12 20.40 -1.18
N ILE A 254 8.08 19.57 -0.79
CA ILE A 254 9.23 19.96 0.01
C ILE A 254 10.53 19.54 -0.65
N GLU A 255 11.56 20.36 -0.50
CA GLU A 255 12.93 20.01 -0.88
C GLU A 255 13.65 19.39 0.32
N THR A 256 14.26 18.22 0.11
CA THR A 256 14.98 17.48 1.14
C THR A 256 16.47 17.34 0.77
N PHE A 257 17.29 16.88 1.71
CA PHE A 257 18.70 16.68 1.48
C PHE A 257 18.98 15.71 0.33
N SER A 258 18.24 14.61 0.22
CA SER A 258 18.43 13.63 -0.87
C SER A 258 18.13 14.22 -2.24
N GLN A 259 17.11 15.07 -2.38
CA GLN A 259 16.81 15.77 -3.63
C GLN A 259 17.94 16.72 -4.04
N TYR A 260 18.59 17.34 -3.06
CA TYR A 260 19.76 18.16 -3.33
C TYR A 260 21.02 17.33 -3.67
N ALA A 261 21.23 16.22 -2.96
CA ALA A 261 22.40 15.36 -3.12
C ALA A 261 22.33 14.47 -4.37
N LEU A 262 21.14 13.99 -4.70
CA LEU A 262 20.85 13.10 -5.83
C LEU A 262 20.12 13.90 -6.92
N ARG A 263 20.82 14.22 -7.99
CA ARG A 263 20.20 14.90 -9.14
C ARG A 263 19.16 13.96 -9.77
N ASN A 264 18.00 14.50 -10.13
CA ASN A 264 16.86 13.81 -10.75
C ASN A 264 16.04 12.92 -9.81
N LEU A 265 16.08 13.14 -8.51
CA LEU A 265 15.14 12.52 -7.61
C LEU A 265 13.70 13.03 -7.89
N GLN A 266 12.71 12.19 -7.64
CA GLN A 266 11.30 12.56 -7.73
C GLN A 266 10.91 13.56 -6.63
N ASP A 267 9.71 14.15 -6.76
CA ASP A 267 9.20 15.10 -5.79
C ASP A 267 8.85 14.46 -4.46
N MET A 268 9.04 15.20 -3.38
CA MET A 268 8.64 14.79 -2.03
C MET A 268 7.41 15.60 -1.59
N ASP A 269 6.29 14.92 -1.46
CA ASP A 269 5.03 15.54 -1.02
C ASP A 269 4.70 15.17 0.43
N ILE A 270 4.23 16.16 1.20
CA ILE A 270 3.59 15.94 2.50
C ILE A 270 2.16 15.43 2.24
N VAL A 271 1.88 14.18 2.65
CA VAL A 271 0.53 13.61 2.57
C VAL A 271 -0.25 13.76 3.87
N TYR A 272 0.46 13.80 5.01
CA TYR A 272 -0.08 14.17 6.32
C TYR A 272 0.93 15.11 7.01
N PRO A 273 0.49 16.14 7.72
CA PRO A 273 -0.91 16.56 7.94
C PRO A 273 -1.58 17.12 6.68
N GLY A 274 -2.92 17.09 6.69
CA GLY A 274 -3.73 17.69 5.63
C GLY A 274 -3.55 19.21 5.54
N THR A 275 -3.98 19.81 4.43
CA THR A 275 -3.79 21.25 4.10
C THR A 275 -4.31 22.21 5.16
N LYS A 276 -5.34 21.82 5.91
CA LYS A 276 -5.88 22.60 7.05
C LYS A 276 -4.83 22.90 8.12
N TRP A 277 -3.86 21.97 8.30
CA TRP A 277 -2.84 22.04 9.34
C TRP A 277 -1.45 22.38 8.79
N LEU A 278 -1.29 22.40 7.47
CA LEU A 278 -0.01 22.61 6.80
C LEU A 278 0.19 24.10 6.56
N THR A 279 1.07 24.70 7.36
CA THR A 279 1.56 26.08 7.15
C THR A 279 2.96 26.04 6.52
N PRO A 280 3.42 27.15 5.89
CA PRO A 280 4.80 27.21 5.36
C PRO A 280 5.86 26.89 6.39
N GLU A 281 5.70 27.39 7.63
CA GLU A 281 6.65 27.14 8.74
C GLU A 281 6.67 25.66 9.14
N ARG A 282 5.50 25.01 9.14
CA ARG A 282 5.39 23.58 9.45
C ARG A 282 6.00 22.74 8.32
N ALA A 283 5.74 23.08 7.06
CA ALA A 283 6.35 22.42 5.92
C ALA A 283 7.89 22.57 5.94
N ALA A 284 8.41 23.75 6.26
CA ALA A 284 9.84 23.98 6.41
C ALA A 284 10.44 23.17 7.57
N TRP A 285 9.71 23.04 8.70
CA TRP A 285 10.15 22.20 9.81
C TRP A 285 10.19 20.71 9.40
N ILE A 286 9.17 20.20 8.70
CA ILE A 286 9.12 18.82 8.19
C ILE A 286 10.29 18.58 7.24
N ALA A 287 10.54 19.50 6.29
CA ALA A 287 11.65 19.39 5.35
C ALA A 287 13.01 19.33 6.05
N GLN A 288 13.20 20.14 7.09
CA GLN A 288 14.45 20.14 7.87
C GLN A 288 14.60 18.87 8.69
N ASP A 289 13.54 18.44 9.43
CA ASP A 289 13.55 17.26 10.27
C ASP A 289 13.84 15.99 9.44
N PHE A 290 13.20 15.87 8.26
CA PHE A 290 13.45 14.77 7.35
C PHE A 290 14.85 14.82 6.70
N SER A 291 15.31 16.02 6.31
CA SER A 291 16.67 16.21 5.79
C SER A 291 17.74 15.84 6.82
N ASP A 292 17.49 16.06 8.11
CA ASP A 292 18.45 15.68 9.16
C ASP A 292 18.54 14.15 9.34
N PHE A 293 17.42 13.43 9.17
CA PHE A 293 17.45 11.97 9.04
C PHE A 293 18.24 11.54 7.80
N GLU A 294 17.94 12.09 6.62
CA GLU A 294 18.66 11.74 5.40
C GLU A 294 20.17 11.97 5.52
N LYS A 295 20.59 13.10 6.13
CA LYS A 295 22.01 13.41 6.38
C LYS A 295 22.67 12.36 7.28
N SER A 296 21.94 11.78 8.23
CA SER A 296 22.49 10.73 9.10
C SER A 296 22.96 9.52 8.31
N LEU A 297 22.27 9.17 7.20
CA LEU A 297 22.66 8.08 6.30
C LEU A 297 23.98 8.35 5.56
N TYR A 298 24.32 9.64 5.32
CA TYR A 298 25.53 10.07 4.63
C TYR A 298 26.65 10.48 5.58
N SER A 299 26.40 10.46 6.89
CA SER A 299 27.38 10.84 7.92
C SER A 299 28.56 9.87 7.95
N TYR A 300 29.71 10.36 8.45
CA TYR A 300 30.85 9.51 8.78
C TYR A 300 30.63 8.66 10.05
N ASP A 301 29.51 8.86 10.73
CA ASP A 301 29.07 8.18 11.94
C ASP A 301 27.77 7.41 11.73
N TYR A 302 27.38 7.09 10.47
CA TYR A 302 26.10 6.49 10.15
C TYR A 302 25.79 5.20 10.92
N ASP A 303 26.82 4.51 11.40
CA ASP A 303 26.77 3.24 12.14
C ASP A 303 27.29 3.36 13.60
N THR A 304 27.40 4.58 14.14
CA THR A 304 27.99 4.84 15.46
C THR A 304 27.02 5.59 16.36
N GLU A 305 26.65 4.99 17.50
CA GLU A 305 25.80 5.65 18.51
C GLU A 305 26.52 6.86 19.13
N PRO A 306 25.81 7.95 19.43
CA PRO A 306 24.36 8.19 19.25
C PRO A 306 23.98 8.82 17.90
N TYR A 307 24.86 8.83 16.90
CA TYR A 307 24.67 9.50 15.62
C TYR A 307 24.19 8.57 14.51
N ALA A 308 24.09 7.29 14.80
CA ALA A 308 23.66 6.27 13.86
C ALA A 308 22.23 6.54 13.36
N TRP A 309 21.98 6.22 12.09
CA TRP A 309 20.69 6.45 11.44
C TRP A 309 19.51 5.75 12.15
N TRP A 310 19.75 4.58 12.74
CA TRP A 310 18.71 3.82 13.48
C TRP A 310 18.27 4.46 14.80
N GLU A 311 18.95 5.50 15.27
CA GLU A 311 18.45 6.33 16.37
C GLU A 311 17.20 7.11 15.97
N GLN A 312 17.06 7.45 14.68
CA GLN A 312 15.95 8.19 14.12
C GLN A 312 14.94 7.31 13.38
N ALA A 313 15.36 6.13 12.85
CA ALA A 313 14.54 5.25 12.03
C ALA A 313 14.36 3.87 12.68
N ASP A 314 13.22 3.25 12.44
CA ASP A 314 12.91 1.89 12.88
C ASP A 314 13.56 0.88 11.91
N MET A 315 14.61 0.21 12.37
CA MET A 315 15.36 -0.74 11.55
C MET A 315 14.47 -1.84 10.97
N SER A 316 13.56 -2.41 11.77
CA SER A 316 12.70 -3.51 11.33
C SER A 316 11.77 -3.08 10.20
N SER A 317 11.18 -1.89 10.30
CA SER A 317 10.32 -1.33 9.27
C SER A 317 11.05 -1.14 7.93
N PHE A 318 12.30 -0.67 7.95
CA PHE A 318 13.10 -0.51 6.74
C PHE A 318 13.55 -1.85 6.17
N VAL A 319 13.84 -2.83 7.02
CA VAL A 319 14.21 -4.20 6.63
C VAL A 319 13.03 -4.91 5.96
N ASP A 320 11.84 -4.90 6.58
CA ASP A 320 10.65 -5.55 6.03
C ASP A 320 10.22 -4.91 4.70
N TYR A 321 10.26 -3.56 4.61
CA TYR A 321 10.01 -2.86 3.35
C TYR A 321 11.00 -3.28 2.26
N PHE A 322 12.31 -3.34 2.58
CA PHE A 322 13.34 -3.80 1.64
C PHE A 322 13.03 -5.20 1.15
N ILE A 323 12.80 -6.16 2.06
CA ILE A 323 12.60 -7.57 1.69
C ILE A 323 11.38 -7.74 0.80
N LEU A 324 10.24 -7.12 1.14
CA LEU A 324 9.01 -7.26 0.35
C LEU A 324 9.17 -6.71 -1.07
N ASN A 325 9.73 -5.52 -1.21
CA ASN A 325 9.92 -4.90 -2.51
C ASN A 325 11.05 -5.54 -3.31
N GLU A 326 12.11 -5.99 -2.64
CA GLU A 326 13.21 -6.72 -3.27
C GLU A 326 12.75 -8.10 -3.77
N PHE A 327 12.03 -8.86 -2.91
CA PHE A 327 11.51 -10.18 -3.28
C PHE A 327 10.56 -10.13 -4.48
N THR A 328 9.76 -9.09 -4.56
CA THR A 328 8.79 -8.91 -5.65
C THR A 328 9.34 -8.19 -6.87
N CYS A 329 10.59 -7.73 -6.83
CA CYS A 329 11.17 -6.81 -7.83
C CYS A 329 10.19 -5.68 -8.15
N ASN A 330 9.65 -5.02 -7.11
CA ASN A 330 8.72 -3.91 -7.28
C ASN A 330 9.48 -2.69 -7.80
N TYR A 331 9.50 -2.50 -9.12
CA TYR A 331 10.36 -1.57 -9.83
C TYR A 331 10.23 -0.12 -9.37
N ASP A 332 9.02 0.31 -9.06
CA ASP A 332 8.76 1.70 -8.63
C ASP A 332 9.22 1.96 -7.17
N ALA A 333 9.39 0.92 -6.36
CA ALA A 333 9.74 1.08 -4.95
C ALA A 333 11.09 1.79 -4.75
N GLY A 334 11.11 2.76 -3.83
CA GLY A 334 12.28 3.59 -3.56
C GLY A 334 12.48 4.77 -4.51
N TRP A 335 11.71 4.84 -5.63
CA TRP A 335 11.73 5.96 -6.58
C TRP A 335 10.39 6.67 -6.70
N LEU A 336 9.32 5.90 -6.77
CA LEU A 336 7.94 6.32 -6.92
C LEU A 336 7.08 5.58 -5.92
N SER A 337 5.87 6.08 -5.66
CA SER A 337 4.90 5.39 -4.80
C SER A 337 5.49 4.94 -3.45
N THR A 338 6.49 5.67 -2.96
CA THR A 338 7.24 5.33 -1.74
C THR A 338 6.80 6.23 -0.60
N TYR A 339 6.32 5.60 0.47
CA TYR A 339 5.81 6.32 1.63
C TYR A 339 6.68 6.06 2.86
N ILE A 340 6.90 7.14 3.61
CA ILE A 340 7.59 7.14 4.90
C ILE A 340 6.80 8.00 5.87
N TYR A 341 6.69 7.56 7.12
CA TYR A 341 5.96 8.31 8.13
C TYR A 341 6.69 8.34 9.47
N ARG A 342 6.34 9.30 10.30
CA ARG A 342 6.90 9.49 11.64
C ARG A 342 5.86 10.12 12.56
N ASP A 343 5.64 9.53 13.72
CA ASP A 343 5.00 10.25 14.83
C ASP A 343 5.97 11.28 15.42
N VAL A 344 5.47 12.38 15.96
CA VAL A 344 6.26 13.51 16.46
C VAL A 344 7.36 13.12 17.45
N ARG A 345 7.19 12.01 18.17
CA ARG A 345 8.15 11.46 19.14
C ARG A 345 8.66 10.08 18.73
N GLY A 346 8.28 9.61 17.56
CA GLY A 346 8.60 8.29 17.05
C GLY A 346 9.82 8.26 16.15
N LYS A 347 10.12 7.08 15.65
CA LYS A 347 11.10 6.82 14.61
C LYS A 347 10.42 6.81 13.24
N TYR A 348 11.20 7.08 12.21
CA TYR A 348 10.75 6.92 10.82
C TYR A 348 10.41 5.46 10.53
N LYS A 349 9.31 5.24 9.83
CA LYS A 349 8.84 3.94 9.38
C LYS A 349 8.41 4.00 7.93
N MET A 350 8.65 2.92 7.20
CA MET A 350 8.23 2.76 5.81
C MET A 350 6.80 2.22 5.73
N CYS A 351 6.13 2.53 4.62
CA CYS A 351 4.85 1.92 4.27
C CYS A 351 4.89 1.43 2.83
N ILE A 352 4.39 0.24 2.58
CA ILE A 352 4.28 -0.32 1.23
C ILE A 352 3.16 0.37 0.44
N TRP A 353 3.33 0.43 -0.88
CA TRP A 353 2.31 0.91 -1.81
C TRP A 353 2.58 0.37 -3.21
N ASP A 354 1.50 0.12 -3.99
CA ASP A 354 1.50 -0.09 -5.43
C ASP A 354 2.32 -1.30 -5.92
N PHE A 355 1.80 -2.51 -5.68
CA PHE A 355 2.39 -3.76 -6.15
C PHE A 355 1.82 -4.26 -7.49
N ASN A 356 1.00 -3.48 -8.19
CA ASN A 356 0.41 -3.91 -9.45
C ASN A 356 1.46 -4.18 -10.55
N SER A 357 2.63 -3.57 -10.44
CA SER A 357 3.77 -3.78 -11.35
C SER A 357 4.80 -4.81 -10.86
N ALA A 358 4.62 -5.35 -9.65
CA ALA A 358 5.53 -6.32 -9.05
C ALA A 358 5.49 -7.70 -9.75
N CYS A 359 6.50 -8.54 -9.49
CA CYS A 359 6.64 -9.90 -10.04
C CYS A 359 6.58 -9.90 -11.57
N ASP A 360 7.47 -9.14 -12.19
CA ASP A 360 7.64 -8.97 -13.65
C ASP A 360 6.37 -8.51 -14.39
N ASN A 361 5.54 -7.68 -13.74
CA ASN A 361 4.35 -7.10 -14.35
C ASN A 361 4.53 -5.62 -14.75
N TYR A 362 5.76 -5.18 -15.00
CA TYR A 362 6.09 -3.83 -15.43
C TYR A 362 6.26 -3.77 -16.96
N SER A 363 5.79 -2.71 -17.60
CA SER A 363 5.84 -2.60 -19.06
C SER A 363 7.29 -2.60 -19.58
N HIS A 364 8.16 -1.79 -18.99
CA HIS A 364 9.59 -1.69 -19.22
C HIS A 364 10.29 -1.12 -17.98
N PRO A 365 11.47 -1.63 -17.56
CA PRO A 365 12.18 -2.80 -18.10
C PRO A 365 11.55 -4.14 -17.67
N VAL A 366 12.09 -5.23 -18.20
CA VAL A 366 11.87 -6.58 -17.66
C VAL A 366 12.51 -6.65 -16.29
N THR A 367 11.78 -7.17 -15.31
CA THR A 367 12.33 -7.44 -13.97
C THR A 367 12.65 -8.91 -13.84
N GLU A 368 13.93 -9.23 -14.03
CA GLU A 368 14.40 -10.61 -13.94
C GLU A 368 14.43 -11.09 -12.47
N PRO A 369 14.12 -12.36 -12.17
CA PRO A 369 14.20 -12.87 -10.80
C PRO A 369 15.63 -13.02 -10.27
N GLN A 370 16.67 -12.90 -11.11
CA GLN A 370 18.07 -13.20 -10.78
C GLN A 370 18.95 -11.95 -10.58
N HIS A 371 18.45 -10.90 -9.93
CA HIS A 371 19.25 -9.71 -9.56
C HIS A 371 18.71 -9.05 -8.29
N PHE A 372 19.44 -8.06 -7.76
CA PHE A 372 18.93 -7.17 -6.70
C PHE A 372 18.44 -5.87 -7.31
N GLU A 373 17.19 -5.49 -6.99
CA GLU A 373 16.51 -4.32 -7.57
C GLU A 373 16.64 -3.08 -6.67
N LEU A 374 16.32 -3.21 -5.38
CA LEU A 374 16.09 -2.07 -4.50
C LEU A 374 17.38 -1.50 -3.88
N GLN A 375 18.45 -2.26 -3.81
CA GLN A 375 19.68 -1.92 -3.07
C GLN A 375 20.37 -0.64 -3.57
N HIS A 376 20.07 -0.16 -4.77
CA HIS A 376 20.64 1.06 -5.34
C HIS A 376 19.67 2.27 -5.29
N ASN A 377 18.45 2.09 -4.77
CA ASN A 377 17.44 3.14 -4.76
C ASN A 377 17.57 4.05 -3.55
N VAL A 378 17.57 5.36 -3.76
CA VAL A 378 17.56 6.47 -2.79
C VAL A 378 18.25 6.11 -1.45
N TRP A 379 17.48 5.93 -0.37
CA TRP A 379 18.01 5.66 0.97
C TRP A 379 18.65 4.28 1.07
N TYR A 380 18.16 3.29 0.32
CA TYR A 380 18.64 1.90 0.36
C TYR A 380 20.05 1.74 -0.18
N TYR A 381 20.48 2.62 -1.11
CA TYR A 381 21.88 2.69 -1.51
C TYR A 381 22.81 3.02 -0.32
N MET A 382 22.39 3.91 0.57
CA MET A 382 23.18 4.25 1.76
C MET A 382 23.03 3.21 2.86
N LEU A 383 21.80 2.70 3.10
CA LEU A 383 21.53 1.64 4.07
C LEU A 383 22.30 0.36 3.76
N SER A 384 22.48 0.01 2.48
CA SER A 384 23.25 -1.17 2.07
C SER A 384 24.73 -1.10 2.45
N LYS A 385 25.26 0.06 2.83
CA LYS A 385 26.61 0.22 3.36
C LYS A 385 26.72 -0.16 4.84
N ASP A 386 25.62 -0.16 5.56
CA ASP A 386 25.60 -0.50 6.97
C ASP A 386 25.54 -2.02 7.16
N GLU A 387 26.60 -2.57 7.78
CA GLU A 387 26.71 -4.00 8.07
C GLU A 387 25.57 -4.50 8.97
N LYS A 388 25.12 -3.67 9.93
CA LYS A 388 24.01 -4.00 10.82
C LYS A 388 22.68 -4.13 10.06
N PHE A 389 22.43 -3.21 9.11
CA PHE A 389 21.26 -3.27 8.24
C PHE A 389 21.29 -4.51 7.34
N ILE A 390 22.40 -4.76 6.65
CA ILE A 390 22.54 -5.92 5.74
C ILE A 390 22.38 -7.24 6.50
N ASN A 391 22.99 -7.38 7.68
CA ASN A 391 22.80 -8.56 8.50
C ASN A 391 21.33 -8.75 8.91
N ALA A 392 20.66 -7.66 9.33
CA ALA A 392 19.24 -7.71 9.68
C ALA A 392 18.36 -8.12 8.48
N VAL A 393 18.64 -7.61 7.28
CA VAL A 393 17.96 -8.01 6.03
C VAL A 393 18.13 -9.51 5.77
N ILE A 394 19.37 -10.02 5.84
CA ILE A 394 19.67 -11.43 5.55
C ILE A 394 18.98 -12.36 6.56
N ASP A 395 19.09 -12.05 7.85
CA ASP A 395 18.50 -12.86 8.91
C ASP A 395 16.97 -12.86 8.81
N ARG A 396 16.36 -11.68 8.61
CA ARG A 396 14.91 -11.53 8.45
C ARG A 396 14.37 -12.19 7.19
N TYR A 397 15.08 -12.06 6.07
CA TYR A 397 14.71 -12.77 4.83
C TYR A 397 14.67 -14.28 5.06
N ARG A 398 15.69 -14.86 5.69
CA ARG A 398 15.75 -16.30 5.99
C ARG A 398 14.62 -16.75 6.91
N GLU A 399 14.25 -15.93 7.88
CA GLU A 399 13.08 -16.17 8.73
C GLU A 399 11.79 -16.20 7.90
N LEU A 400 11.55 -15.17 7.10
CA LEU A 400 10.34 -15.05 6.27
C LEU A 400 10.25 -16.18 5.22
N ARG A 401 11.35 -16.64 4.69
CA ARG A 401 11.40 -17.78 3.74
C ARG A 401 10.98 -19.11 4.35
N GLN A 402 11.02 -19.26 5.67
CA GLN A 402 10.49 -20.44 6.36
C GLN A 402 8.98 -20.34 6.64
N GLY A 403 8.35 -19.25 6.32
CA GLY A 403 6.94 -18.96 6.57
C GLY A 403 6.28 -18.25 5.40
N ILE A 404 5.95 -16.99 5.60
CA ILE A 404 5.10 -16.17 4.71
C ILE A 404 5.66 -15.96 3.29
N LEU A 405 6.98 -16.04 3.10
CA LEU A 405 7.62 -15.97 1.79
C LEU A 405 8.05 -17.35 1.27
N SER A 406 7.66 -18.47 1.90
CA SER A 406 7.93 -19.79 1.34
C SER A 406 7.15 -20.04 0.06
N ASP A 407 7.71 -20.88 -0.83
CA ASP A 407 7.07 -21.22 -2.10
C ASP A 407 5.68 -21.85 -1.88
N GLU A 408 5.59 -22.74 -0.87
CA GLU A 408 4.34 -23.40 -0.50
C GLU A 408 3.28 -22.38 -0.05
N TYR A 409 3.65 -21.47 0.87
CA TYR A 409 2.72 -20.46 1.38
C TYR A 409 2.24 -19.53 0.26
N LEU A 410 3.17 -18.98 -0.54
CA LEU A 410 2.82 -18.04 -1.62
C LEU A 410 1.95 -18.71 -2.69
N CYS A 411 2.29 -19.93 -3.13
CA CYS A 411 1.51 -20.63 -4.13
C CYS A 411 0.11 -21.01 -3.62
N THR A 412 0.01 -21.48 -2.38
CA THR A 412 -1.26 -21.81 -1.74
C THR A 412 -2.13 -20.56 -1.58
N TYR A 413 -1.55 -19.46 -1.11
CA TYR A 413 -2.27 -18.18 -0.99
C TYR A 413 -2.88 -17.72 -2.32
N MET A 414 -2.10 -17.79 -3.43
CA MET A 414 -2.61 -17.42 -4.76
C MET A 414 -3.73 -18.36 -5.21
N ASP A 415 -3.65 -19.67 -4.93
CA ASP A 415 -4.70 -20.63 -5.25
C ASP A 415 -5.97 -20.37 -4.46
N ASP A 416 -5.84 -20.15 -3.15
CA ASP A 416 -6.96 -19.92 -2.25
C ASP A 416 -7.71 -18.64 -2.62
N VAL A 417 -7.00 -17.54 -2.85
CA VAL A 417 -7.62 -16.28 -3.31
C VAL A 417 -8.32 -16.46 -4.65
N THR A 418 -7.66 -17.11 -5.61
CA THR A 418 -8.23 -17.34 -6.95
C THR A 418 -9.48 -18.22 -6.89
N ALA A 419 -9.43 -19.29 -6.12
CA ALA A 419 -10.57 -20.18 -5.92
C ALA A 419 -11.73 -19.47 -5.22
N TRP A 420 -11.44 -18.65 -4.21
CA TRP A 420 -12.43 -17.87 -3.48
C TRP A 420 -13.07 -16.80 -4.36
N LEU A 421 -12.31 -16.08 -5.19
CA LEU A 421 -12.85 -15.11 -6.15
C LEU A 421 -13.85 -15.78 -7.12
N GLY A 422 -13.55 -17.00 -7.56
CA GLY A 422 -14.44 -17.85 -8.35
C GLY A 422 -15.09 -17.10 -9.53
N PRO A 423 -16.44 -17.08 -9.61
CA PRO A 423 -17.16 -16.46 -10.74
C PRO A 423 -16.91 -14.96 -10.93
N ALA A 424 -16.39 -14.23 -9.92
CA ALA A 424 -16.08 -12.82 -10.06
C ALA A 424 -14.94 -12.58 -11.06
N VAL A 425 -14.01 -13.54 -11.21
CA VAL A 425 -12.96 -13.51 -12.24
C VAL A 425 -13.58 -13.56 -13.63
N ASP A 426 -14.50 -14.49 -13.88
CA ASP A 426 -15.16 -14.64 -15.18
C ASP A 426 -16.00 -13.40 -15.51
N ARG A 427 -16.73 -12.86 -14.53
CA ARG A 427 -17.48 -11.61 -14.70
C ARG A 427 -16.57 -10.43 -15.02
N ASN A 428 -15.42 -10.32 -14.35
CA ASN A 428 -14.45 -9.28 -14.66
C ASN A 428 -13.97 -9.36 -16.11
N PHE A 429 -13.62 -10.55 -16.59
CA PHE A 429 -13.13 -10.73 -17.95
C PHE A 429 -14.26 -10.80 -19.00
N SER A 430 -15.53 -10.90 -18.60
CA SER A 430 -16.64 -10.67 -19.54
C SER A 430 -16.68 -9.21 -20.04
N VAL A 431 -16.21 -8.26 -19.21
CA VAL A 431 -16.08 -6.82 -19.59
C VAL A 431 -14.69 -6.51 -20.13
N TRP A 432 -13.64 -7.01 -19.47
CA TRP A 432 -12.25 -6.62 -19.73
C TRP A 432 -11.42 -7.71 -20.43
N GLY A 433 -12.06 -8.77 -20.97
CA GLY A 433 -11.37 -9.91 -21.58
C GLY A 433 -10.49 -9.52 -22.76
N TYR A 434 -10.87 -8.51 -23.53
CA TYR A 434 -10.06 -7.99 -24.64
C TYR A 434 -8.68 -7.45 -24.18
N ALA A 435 -8.52 -7.13 -22.90
CA ALA A 435 -7.22 -6.74 -22.36
C ALA A 435 -6.21 -7.90 -22.33
N LEU A 436 -6.68 -9.15 -22.35
CA LEU A 436 -5.84 -10.35 -22.45
C LEU A 436 -5.21 -10.50 -23.85
N ASP A 437 -5.81 -9.89 -24.88
CA ASP A 437 -5.27 -9.89 -26.23
C ASP A 437 -4.28 -8.75 -26.50
N LYS A 438 -4.11 -7.82 -25.53
CA LYS A 438 -3.20 -6.68 -25.64
C LYS A 438 -1.81 -7.04 -25.14
N ASN A 439 -0.78 -6.78 -25.96
CA ASN A 439 0.62 -6.87 -25.57
C ASN A 439 1.04 -5.60 -24.80
N MET A 440 0.77 -5.55 -23.51
CA MET A 440 1.06 -4.41 -22.62
C MET A 440 2.46 -4.47 -22.02
N LEU A 441 3.04 -5.67 -21.96
CA LEU A 441 4.40 -5.93 -21.49
C LEU A 441 5.30 -6.21 -22.69
N SER A 442 6.55 -5.78 -22.64
CA SER A 442 7.55 -6.06 -23.66
C SER A 442 8.72 -6.85 -23.04
N PRO A 443 9.21 -7.90 -23.69
CA PRO A 443 8.73 -8.46 -24.95
C PRO A 443 7.35 -9.14 -24.86
N ALA A 444 6.75 -9.43 -26.01
CA ALA A 444 5.35 -9.88 -26.10
C ALA A 444 5.05 -11.19 -25.34
N GLU A 445 6.03 -12.06 -25.24
CA GLU A 445 5.95 -13.37 -24.54
C GLU A 445 5.65 -13.25 -23.05
N ARG A 446 5.84 -12.06 -22.47
CA ARG A 446 5.51 -11.78 -21.05
C ARG A 446 4.01 -11.60 -20.82
N ASN A 447 3.21 -11.38 -21.88
CA ASN A 447 1.79 -11.11 -21.73
C ASN A 447 1.00 -12.41 -21.59
N PRO A 448 0.31 -12.64 -20.46
CA PRO A 448 -0.58 -13.79 -20.33
C PRO A 448 -1.87 -13.55 -21.12
N HIS A 449 -2.36 -14.58 -21.77
CA HIS A 449 -3.59 -14.56 -22.56
C HIS A 449 -4.81 -15.10 -21.81
N THR A 450 -4.60 -15.63 -20.61
CA THR A 450 -5.66 -16.09 -19.70
C THR A 450 -5.32 -15.71 -18.25
N HIS A 451 -6.35 -15.65 -17.42
CA HIS A 451 -6.15 -15.45 -15.97
C HIS A 451 -5.28 -16.56 -15.35
N THR A 452 -5.54 -17.82 -15.75
CA THR A 452 -4.76 -18.97 -15.26
C THR A 452 -3.26 -18.85 -15.62
N GLU A 453 -2.95 -18.41 -16.84
CA GLU A 453 -1.56 -18.14 -17.25
C GLU A 453 -0.93 -17.02 -16.42
N ALA A 454 -1.68 -15.95 -16.14
CA ALA A 454 -1.20 -14.84 -15.32
C ALA A 454 -0.83 -15.29 -13.90
N VAL A 455 -1.69 -16.07 -13.25
CA VAL A 455 -1.43 -16.63 -11.92
C VAL A 455 -0.23 -17.58 -11.96
N ALA A 456 -0.15 -18.45 -12.99
CA ALA A 456 0.99 -19.36 -13.16
C ALA A 456 2.31 -18.62 -13.38
N GLN A 457 2.31 -17.49 -14.09
CA GLN A 457 3.51 -16.64 -14.25
C GLN A 457 3.94 -16.04 -12.92
N MET A 458 3.01 -15.50 -12.14
CA MET A 458 3.34 -14.92 -10.83
C MET A 458 3.90 -15.98 -9.88
N LYS A 459 3.35 -17.19 -9.87
CA LYS A 459 3.89 -18.33 -9.08
C LYS A 459 5.31 -18.69 -9.49
N ARG A 460 5.55 -18.85 -10.81
CA ARG A 460 6.91 -19.13 -11.31
C ARG A 460 7.90 -18.06 -10.90
N PHE A 461 7.51 -16.77 -11.07
CA PHE A 461 8.38 -15.67 -10.65
C PHE A 461 8.75 -15.77 -9.16
N CYS A 462 7.76 -15.94 -8.27
CA CYS A 462 8.00 -16.04 -6.83
C CYS A 462 8.91 -17.23 -6.48
N THR A 463 8.69 -18.40 -7.10
CA THR A 463 9.51 -19.60 -6.87
C THR A 463 10.95 -19.42 -7.37
N GLU A 464 11.13 -18.93 -8.59
CA GLU A 464 12.46 -18.66 -9.16
C GLU A 464 13.20 -17.57 -8.37
N ARG A 465 12.48 -16.53 -7.94
CA ARG A 465 13.00 -15.44 -7.11
C ARG A 465 13.46 -15.95 -5.75
N GLY A 466 12.60 -16.74 -5.08
CA GLY A 466 12.94 -17.34 -3.79
C GLY A 466 14.18 -18.21 -3.88
N ALA A 467 14.24 -19.12 -4.86
CA ALA A 467 15.39 -19.98 -5.07
C ALA A 467 16.69 -19.18 -5.33
N TRP A 468 16.62 -18.15 -6.18
CA TRP A 468 17.78 -17.31 -6.45
C TRP A 468 18.23 -16.50 -5.22
N MET A 469 17.31 -15.91 -4.48
CA MET A 469 17.63 -15.15 -3.28
C MET A 469 18.18 -16.07 -2.17
N ASP A 470 17.67 -17.28 -2.02
CA ASP A 470 18.19 -18.26 -1.05
C ASP A 470 19.69 -18.56 -1.26
N GLU A 471 20.12 -18.61 -2.53
CA GLU A 471 21.52 -18.83 -2.90
C GLU A 471 22.38 -17.56 -2.83
N ASN A 472 21.80 -16.38 -3.04
CA ASN A 472 22.54 -15.15 -3.34
C ASN A 472 22.39 -14.03 -2.31
N ILE A 473 21.51 -14.13 -1.31
CA ILE A 473 21.24 -13.03 -0.37
C ILE A 473 22.49 -12.55 0.38
N ASP A 474 23.44 -13.44 0.64
CA ASP A 474 24.72 -13.09 1.29
C ASP A 474 25.62 -12.19 0.44
N ILE A 475 25.38 -12.10 -0.88
CA ILE A 475 26.11 -11.19 -1.77
C ILE A 475 25.93 -9.73 -1.34
N LEU A 476 24.80 -9.39 -0.70
CA LEU A 476 24.55 -8.04 -0.17
C LEU A 476 25.66 -7.58 0.79
N ARG A 477 26.33 -8.49 1.49
CA ARG A 477 27.46 -8.16 2.39
C ARG A 477 28.64 -7.47 1.68
N GLN A 478 28.79 -7.66 0.37
CA GLN A 478 29.87 -7.01 -0.40
C GLN A 478 29.75 -5.48 -0.43
N TYR A 479 28.55 -4.94 -0.22
CA TYR A 479 28.29 -3.49 -0.23
C TYR A 479 28.54 -2.84 1.14
N SER A 480 28.54 -3.64 2.21
CA SER A 480 28.65 -3.12 3.58
C SER A 480 30.11 -2.89 4.01
N HIS A 481 30.31 -1.86 4.79
CA HIS A 481 31.59 -1.50 5.37
C HIS A 481 31.40 -0.59 6.58
N GLU A 482 32.35 -0.60 7.50
CA GLU A 482 32.33 0.32 8.63
C GLU A 482 32.43 1.79 8.17
N SER A 483 31.76 2.67 8.89
CA SER A 483 31.90 4.10 8.68
C SER A 483 33.33 4.57 8.92
N LYS A 484 33.69 5.75 8.40
CA LYS A 484 35.04 6.28 8.55
C LYS A 484 35.42 6.49 10.00
N ASN A 485 34.53 7.05 10.80
CA ASN A 485 34.85 7.36 12.19
C ASN A 485 34.96 6.09 13.03
N LYS A 486 34.10 5.10 12.83
CA LYS A 486 34.19 3.81 13.50
C LYS A 486 35.54 3.13 13.18
N LYS A 487 35.93 3.12 11.90
CA LYS A 487 37.19 2.52 11.46
C LYS A 487 38.44 3.19 12.05
N PHE A 488 38.38 4.54 12.30
CA PHE A 488 39.54 5.25 12.85
C PHE A 488 39.59 5.28 14.37
N ASN A 489 38.50 4.90 15.06
CA ASN A 489 38.42 4.85 16.52
C ASN A 489 38.77 3.48 17.12
N HIS A 490 39.21 2.52 16.30
CA HIS A 490 39.70 1.21 16.72
C HIS A 490 41.21 1.15 16.83
#